data_b9498c5446b45ce0b5ee685d2fb6de12
#
_entry.id   b9498c5446b45ce0b5ee685d2fb6de12
#
_cell.length_a   1.000
_cell.length_b   1.000
_cell.length_c   1.000
_cell.angle_alpha   90.00
_cell.angle_beta   90.00
_cell.angle_gamma   90.00
#
_symmetry.space_group_name_H-M   'P 1'
#
loop_
_entity.id
_entity.type
_entity.pdbx_description
1 polymer ?
#
loop_
_entity_poly.entity_id
_entity_poly.type
_entity_poly.pdbx_seq_one_letter_code
_entity_poly.pdbx_strand_id
1 'polypeptide(L)'
;RMDQLLVTLSEQAIQRAAPQPGERVLDIGCGCGSTSLTMAGQGARVTGVDISEPMLANARARSAGNEMLEFILADASSHPFDTRFDLAFSRFGVMFFADPHQAFAHIRSAIQDQGRLCFICWQSPKDNPWLSVPGGAAQPFLPEPEAQPDPRAPGPFAFADPAYVQEILDQAGFTSIAIEPCSADMRLGSDVEEAVAFLLRNGPMSRVLAEVDEDLRNKALDAVRETLAPLATAEGIMLSGACWIASANQG
;
A
#
# COMPACT_ATOMS: atom_id res chain seq x y z
N ARG A 1 9.51 6.17 -8.13
CA ARG A 1 8.74 5.54 -9.22
C ARG A 1 7.47 4.84 -8.70
N MET A 2 7.54 4.07 -7.59
CA MET A 2 6.34 3.47 -6.97
C MET A 2 5.30 4.54 -6.58
N ASP A 3 5.73 5.64 -5.97
CA ASP A 3 4.84 6.76 -5.62
C ASP A 3 4.10 7.33 -6.83
N GLN A 4 4.77 7.45 -7.98
CA GLN A 4 4.13 7.94 -9.22
C GLN A 4 3.07 6.97 -9.76
N LEU A 5 3.32 5.66 -9.62
CA LEU A 5 2.38 4.62 -10.02
C LEU A 5 1.10 4.66 -9.18
N LEU A 6 1.23 4.99 -7.90
CA LEU A 6 0.15 4.96 -6.92
C LEU A 6 -0.52 6.32 -6.70
N VAL A 7 -0.19 7.36 -7.50
CA VAL A 7 -0.70 8.74 -7.29
C VAL A 7 -2.22 8.76 -7.21
N THR A 8 -2.91 8.25 -8.23
CA THR A 8 -4.39 8.28 -8.29
C THR A 8 -5.04 7.52 -7.12
N LEU A 9 -4.51 6.34 -6.76
CA LEU A 9 -4.99 5.58 -5.60
C LEU A 9 -4.74 6.33 -4.30
N SER A 10 -3.58 7.00 -4.18
CA SER A 10 -3.26 7.82 -3.01
C SER A 10 -4.19 9.02 -2.86
N GLU A 11 -4.49 9.69 -3.98
CA GLU A 11 -5.42 10.84 -4.03
C GLU A 11 -6.83 10.43 -3.62
N GLN A 12 -7.34 9.30 -4.13
CA GLN A 12 -8.65 8.76 -3.74
C GLN A 12 -8.70 8.46 -2.23
N ALA A 13 -7.65 7.83 -1.68
CA ALA A 13 -7.59 7.52 -0.26
C ALA A 13 -7.51 8.79 0.61
N ILE A 14 -6.69 9.78 0.23
CA ILE A 14 -6.59 11.07 0.94
C ILE A 14 -7.91 11.85 0.84
N GLN A 15 -8.56 11.83 -0.32
CA GLN A 15 -9.88 12.46 -0.49
C GLN A 15 -10.92 11.82 0.44
N ARG A 16 -10.90 10.48 0.58
CA ARG A 16 -11.80 9.76 1.50
C ARG A 16 -11.48 10.03 2.96
N ALA A 17 -10.20 10.13 3.32
CA ALA A 17 -9.73 10.49 4.65
C ALA A 17 -10.08 11.95 5.01
N ALA A 18 -10.17 12.85 4.03
CA ALA A 18 -10.52 14.25 4.14
C ALA A 18 -9.80 14.99 5.29
N PRO A 19 -8.44 15.00 5.32
CA PRO A 19 -7.70 15.70 6.36
C PRO A 19 -8.02 17.20 6.32
N GLN A 20 -8.23 17.79 7.51
CA GLN A 20 -8.57 19.21 7.62
C GLN A 20 -7.35 20.04 8.05
N PRO A 21 -7.28 21.32 7.69
CA PRO A 21 -6.24 22.21 8.20
C PRO A 21 -6.19 22.23 9.72
N GLY A 22 -4.99 22.06 10.28
CA GLY A 22 -4.76 22.03 11.72
C GLY A 22 -4.97 20.66 12.40
N GLU A 23 -5.60 19.70 11.74
CA GLU A 23 -5.71 18.32 12.27
C GLU A 23 -4.35 17.67 12.45
N ARG A 24 -4.26 16.85 13.50
CA ARG A 24 -3.11 15.95 13.73
C ARG A 24 -3.38 14.63 13.04
N VAL A 25 -2.51 14.27 12.13
CA VAL A 25 -2.62 13.04 11.32
C VAL A 25 -1.47 12.09 11.66
N LEU A 26 -1.78 10.84 11.96
CA LEU A 26 -0.82 9.74 12.02
C LEU A 26 -0.79 9.05 10.67
N ASP A 27 0.34 9.13 9.94
CA ASP A 27 0.55 8.43 8.66
C ASP A 27 1.34 7.14 8.91
N ILE A 28 0.64 6.01 8.91
CA ILE A 28 1.16 4.68 9.29
C ILE A 28 1.78 3.99 8.07
N GLY A 29 3.05 3.59 8.19
CA GLY A 29 3.82 3.06 7.07
C GLY A 29 4.05 4.15 6.01
N CYS A 30 4.46 5.34 6.44
CA CYS A 30 4.57 6.53 5.60
C CYS A 30 5.64 6.43 4.50
N GLY A 31 6.57 5.48 4.63
CA GLY A 31 7.64 5.27 3.67
C GLY A 31 8.49 6.51 3.41
N CYS A 32 8.60 6.90 2.14
CA CYS A 32 9.32 8.11 1.73
C CYS A 32 8.51 9.41 1.90
N GLY A 33 7.40 9.40 2.65
CA GLY A 33 6.63 10.56 3.08
C GLY A 33 5.73 11.19 2.02
N SER A 34 5.41 10.51 0.92
CA SER A 34 4.61 11.11 -0.16
C SER A 34 3.21 11.52 0.28
N THR A 35 2.51 10.66 1.02
CA THR A 35 1.18 10.93 1.59
C THR A 35 1.26 11.99 2.68
N SER A 36 2.28 11.90 3.55
CA SER A 36 2.52 12.87 4.61
C SER A 36 2.72 14.29 4.03
N LEU A 37 3.54 14.43 2.98
CA LEU A 37 3.76 15.70 2.28
C LEU A 37 2.46 16.26 1.67
N THR A 38 1.65 15.39 1.06
CA THR A 38 0.37 15.80 0.46
C THR A 38 -0.60 16.31 1.53
N MET A 39 -0.76 15.58 2.64
CA MET A 39 -1.67 16.00 3.72
C MET A 39 -1.17 17.25 4.45
N ALA A 40 0.14 17.39 4.66
CA ALA A 40 0.72 18.61 5.20
C ALA A 40 0.54 19.81 4.27
N GLY A 41 0.61 19.59 2.93
CA GLY A 41 0.29 20.62 1.93
C GLY A 41 -1.17 21.08 1.97
N GLN A 42 -2.08 20.28 2.53
CA GLN A 42 -3.48 20.63 2.80
C GLN A 42 -3.68 21.29 4.18
N GLY A 43 -2.60 21.52 4.94
CA GLY A 43 -2.60 22.22 6.23
C GLY A 43 -2.69 21.31 7.46
N ALA A 44 -2.65 20.00 7.30
CA ALA A 44 -2.60 19.08 8.43
C ALA A 44 -1.20 19.04 9.08
N ARG A 45 -1.13 18.70 10.39
CA ARG A 45 0.11 18.37 11.10
C ARG A 45 0.29 16.87 11.07
N VAL A 46 1.31 16.38 10.37
CA VAL A 46 1.46 14.95 10.10
C VAL A 46 2.66 14.36 10.83
N THR A 47 2.41 13.32 11.61
CA THR A 47 3.44 12.43 12.17
C THR A 47 3.47 11.16 11.32
N GLY A 48 4.51 11.01 10.51
CA GLY A 48 4.75 9.80 9.72
C GLY A 48 5.54 8.77 10.53
N VAL A 49 5.07 7.54 10.53
CA VAL A 49 5.73 6.42 11.23
C VAL A 49 6.07 5.33 10.24
N ASP A 50 7.30 4.83 10.27
CA ASP A 50 7.75 3.69 9.46
C ASP A 50 8.86 2.91 10.19
N ILE A 51 9.00 1.63 9.86
CA ILE A 51 10.08 0.77 10.40
C ILE A 51 11.38 0.85 9.57
N SER A 52 11.35 1.51 8.42
CA SER A 52 12.45 1.60 7.46
C SER A 52 13.20 2.92 7.60
N GLU A 53 14.33 2.92 8.30
CA GLU A 53 15.17 4.13 8.40
C GLU A 53 15.63 4.66 7.03
N PRO A 54 16.01 3.85 6.02
CA PRO A 54 16.35 4.38 4.70
C PRO A 54 15.19 5.13 4.02
N MET A 55 13.94 4.69 4.19
CA MET A 55 12.77 5.39 3.66
C MET A 55 12.51 6.68 4.42
N LEU A 56 12.61 6.66 5.75
CA LEU A 56 12.47 7.85 6.60
C LEU A 56 13.56 8.90 6.34
N ALA A 57 14.79 8.49 6.06
CA ALA A 57 15.85 9.42 5.67
C ALA A 57 15.47 10.19 4.39
N ASN A 58 14.87 9.50 3.40
CA ASN A 58 14.32 10.15 2.21
C ASN A 58 13.14 11.08 2.53
N ALA A 59 12.23 10.65 3.41
CA ALA A 59 11.09 11.46 3.82
C ALA A 59 11.54 12.77 4.50
N ARG A 60 12.49 12.68 5.43
CA ARG A 60 13.10 13.85 6.12
C ARG A 60 13.81 14.78 5.14
N ALA A 61 14.55 14.23 4.18
CA ALA A 61 15.22 15.04 3.16
C ALA A 61 14.23 15.82 2.28
N ARG A 62 13.10 15.17 1.90
CA ARG A 62 12.05 15.78 1.07
C ARG A 62 11.22 16.82 1.82
N SER A 63 11.13 16.71 3.13
CA SER A 63 10.35 17.60 4.00
C SER A 63 11.18 18.69 4.69
N ALA A 64 12.45 18.84 4.34
CA ALA A 64 13.37 19.75 5.01
C ALA A 64 12.78 21.17 5.14
N GLY A 65 12.71 21.68 6.38
CA GLY A 65 12.14 22.98 6.70
C GLY A 65 10.60 23.05 6.79
N ASN A 66 9.90 21.92 6.68
CA ASN A 66 8.45 21.90 6.88
C ASN A 66 8.11 21.50 8.33
N GLU A 67 7.73 22.47 9.15
CA GLU A 67 7.38 22.30 10.55
C GLU A 67 6.05 21.55 10.79
N MET A 68 5.29 21.29 9.72
CA MET A 68 4.05 20.51 9.80
C MET A 68 4.29 18.99 9.73
N LEU A 69 5.56 18.56 9.55
CA LEU A 69 5.93 17.16 9.34
C LEU A 69 6.95 16.70 10.38
N GLU A 70 6.63 15.56 10.99
CA GLU A 70 7.54 14.80 11.85
C GLU A 70 7.62 13.36 11.35
N PHE A 71 8.80 12.71 11.46
CA PHE A 71 8.99 11.32 11.06
C PHE A 71 9.67 10.52 12.17
N ILE A 72 9.01 9.42 12.58
CA ILE A 72 9.42 8.56 13.70
C ILE A 72 9.77 7.18 13.15
N LEU A 73 10.96 6.67 13.51
CA LEU A 73 11.36 5.28 13.28
C LEU A 73 10.76 4.41 14.39
N ALA A 74 9.65 3.75 14.10
CA ALA A 74 8.96 2.90 15.06
C ALA A 74 8.01 1.92 14.36
N ASP A 75 7.63 0.87 15.09
CA ASP A 75 6.50 0.00 14.74
C ASP A 75 5.20 0.61 15.28
N ALA A 76 4.34 1.05 14.37
CA ALA A 76 3.06 1.66 14.72
C ALA A 76 2.10 0.71 15.46
N SER A 77 2.34 -0.61 15.40
CA SER A 77 1.52 -1.61 16.11
C SER A 77 1.71 -1.57 17.64
N SER A 78 2.80 -0.95 18.12
CA SER A 78 3.17 -1.01 19.54
C SER A 78 3.82 0.28 20.08
N HIS A 79 4.16 1.23 19.22
CA HIS A 79 4.81 2.48 19.64
C HIS A 79 3.89 3.32 20.52
N PRO A 80 4.31 3.72 21.73
CA PRO A 80 3.51 4.59 22.57
C PRO A 80 3.49 6.02 22.00
N PHE A 81 2.31 6.47 21.56
CA PHE A 81 2.13 7.85 21.09
C PHE A 81 1.76 8.76 22.25
N ASP A 82 2.58 9.79 22.48
CA ASP A 82 2.37 10.79 23.56
C ASP A 82 1.20 11.76 23.24
N THR A 83 0.78 11.81 21.97
CA THR A 83 -0.34 12.64 21.51
C THR A 83 -1.42 11.78 20.89
N ARG A 84 -2.66 12.29 20.92
CA ARG A 84 -3.77 11.69 20.18
C ARG A 84 -3.96 12.41 18.84
N PHE A 85 -4.42 11.66 17.85
CA PHE A 85 -4.60 12.11 16.47
C PHE A 85 -6.08 12.24 16.11
N ASP A 86 -6.38 13.21 15.26
CA ASP A 86 -7.71 13.41 14.68
C ASP A 86 -7.98 12.36 13.58
N LEU A 87 -6.92 11.95 12.88
CA LEU A 87 -6.95 10.98 11.79
C LEU A 87 -5.76 10.05 11.88
N ALA A 88 -6.01 8.73 11.84
CA ALA A 88 -5.01 7.75 11.47
C ALA A 88 -5.19 7.39 9.99
N PHE A 89 -4.12 7.47 9.23
CA PHE A 89 -4.11 7.19 7.79
C PHE A 89 -3.05 6.14 7.46
N SER A 90 -3.31 5.31 6.44
CA SER A 90 -2.29 4.44 5.89
C SER A 90 -2.49 4.18 4.40
N ARG A 91 -1.39 4.26 3.64
CA ARG A 91 -1.37 3.83 2.25
C ARG A 91 -0.52 2.56 2.13
N PHE A 92 -1.18 1.40 2.04
CA PHE A 92 -0.56 0.08 1.88
C PHE A 92 0.43 -0.33 3.00
N GLY A 93 0.41 0.32 4.17
CA GLY A 93 1.29 0.01 5.30
C GLY A 93 0.71 -1.04 6.25
N VAL A 94 -0.58 -0.93 6.58
CA VAL A 94 -1.23 -1.74 7.63
C VAL A 94 -1.35 -3.24 7.30
N MET A 95 -1.23 -3.63 6.03
CA MET A 95 -1.29 -5.02 5.59
C MET A 95 -0.09 -5.88 6.08
N PHE A 96 0.94 -5.24 6.61
CA PHE A 96 2.17 -5.90 7.04
C PHE A 96 2.24 -6.12 8.56
N PHE A 97 1.22 -5.79 9.31
CA PHE A 97 1.18 -6.08 10.75
C PHE A 97 1.20 -7.58 11.01
N ALA A 98 2.06 -8.00 11.95
CA ALA A 98 2.16 -9.40 12.37
C ALA A 98 0.90 -9.86 13.10
N ASP A 99 0.32 -9.02 13.93
CA ASP A 99 -0.97 -9.19 14.59
C ASP A 99 -1.83 -7.94 14.32
N PRO A 100 -2.69 -7.99 13.28
CA PRO A 100 -3.50 -6.83 12.94
C PRO A 100 -4.58 -6.52 13.98
N HIS A 101 -5.10 -7.51 14.71
CA HIS A 101 -6.10 -7.27 15.76
C HIS A 101 -5.51 -6.43 16.89
N GLN A 102 -4.32 -6.79 17.38
CA GLN A 102 -3.62 -6.02 18.40
C GLN A 102 -3.20 -4.63 17.87
N ALA A 103 -2.69 -4.58 16.63
CA ALA A 103 -2.25 -3.34 16.02
C ALA A 103 -3.38 -2.31 15.88
N PHE A 104 -4.54 -2.72 15.37
CA PHE A 104 -5.68 -1.80 15.21
C PHE A 104 -6.29 -1.38 16.55
N ALA A 105 -6.31 -2.25 17.57
CA ALA A 105 -6.70 -1.86 18.92
C ALA A 105 -5.75 -0.80 19.51
N HIS A 106 -4.44 -0.96 19.29
CA HIS A 106 -3.44 0.01 19.68
C HIS A 106 -3.58 1.35 18.93
N ILE A 107 -3.71 1.30 17.59
CA ILE A 107 -3.93 2.49 16.74
C ILE A 107 -5.18 3.24 17.19
N ARG A 108 -6.29 2.50 17.46
CA ARG A 108 -7.53 3.13 17.97
C ARG A 108 -7.28 3.91 19.25
N SER A 109 -6.46 3.41 20.16
CA SER A 109 -6.11 4.11 21.41
C SER A 109 -5.34 5.40 21.19
N ALA A 110 -4.63 5.54 20.06
CA ALA A 110 -3.92 6.75 19.65
C ALA A 110 -4.81 7.78 18.94
N ILE A 111 -6.02 7.40 18.51
CA ILE A 111 -6.99 8.31 17.91
C ILE A 111 -7.80 8.95 19.04
N GLN A 112 -8.07 10.26 18.94
CA GLN A 112 -8.91 10.97 19.90
C GLN A 112 -10.38 10.62 19.73
N ASP A 113 -11.19 10.92 20.75
CA ASP A 113 -12.64 10.77 20.70
C ASP A 113 -13.20 11.56 19.48
N GLN A 114 -14.07 10.95 18.70
CA GLN A 114 -14.59 11.46 17.42
C GLN A 114 -13.55 11.54 16.27
N GLY A 115 -12.33 11.09 16.49
CA GLY A 115 -11.34 10.93 15.43
C GLY A 115 -11.69 9.75 14.52
N ARG A 116 -10.94 9.59 13.45
CA ARG A 116 -11.23 8.61 12.40
C ARG A 116 -10.00 7.87 11.92
N LEU A 117 -10.22 6.71 11.33
CA LEU A 117 -9.26 5.91 10.61
C LEU A 117 -9.63 5.91 9.12
N CYS A 118 -8.62 5.97 8.26
CA CYS A 118 -8.79 5.69 6.83
C CYS A 118 -7.53 5.02 6.29
N PHE A 119 -7.68 3.92 5.56
CA PHE A 119 -6.55 3.29 4.89
C PHE A 119 -6.95 2.68 3.56
N ILE A 120 -5.94 2.50 2.69
CA ILE A 120 -6.08 1.79 1.42
C ILE A 120 -5.23 0.52 1.44
N CYS A 121 -5.80 -0.59 0.96
CA CYS A 121 -5.16 -1.89 0.82
C CYS A 121 -5.55 -2.56 -0.50
N TRP A 122 -4.74 -3.52 -0.96
CA TRP A 122 -5.03 -4.23 -2.20
C TRP A 122 -6.22 -5.19 -2.05
N GLN A 123 -7.03 -5.29 -3.10
CA GLN A 123 -7.95 -6.41 -3.30
C GLN A 123 -7.18 -7.67 -3.69
N SER A 124 -7.90 -8.77 -3.95
CA SER A 124 -7.28 -10.05 -4.34
C SER A 124 -6.31 -9.90 -5.54
N PRO A 125 -5.21 -10.66 -5.57
CA PRO A 125 -4.34 -10.69 -6.75
C PRO A 125 -5.07 -10.90 -8.07
N LYS A 126 -6.20 -11.63 -8.05
CA LYS A 126 -7.03 -11.89 -9.25
C LYS A 126 -7.72 -10.64 -9.77
N ASP A 127 -8.05 -9.70 -8.89
CA ASP A 127 -8.69 -8.43 -9.20
C ASP A 127 -7.68 -7.33 -9.59
N ASN A 128 -6.39 -7.69 -9.63
CA ASN A 128 -5.28 -6.79 -9.89
C ASN A 128 -4.54 -7.17 -11.20
N PRO A 129 -5.03 -6.74 -12.39
CA PRO A 129 -4.41 -7.03 -13.68
C PRO A 129 -2.93 -6.67 -13.77
N TRP A 130 -2.48 -5.59 -13.11
CA TRP A 130 -1.07 -5.21 -13.08
C TRP A 130 -0.14 -6.30 -12.53
N LEU A 131 -0.71 -7.24 -11.75
CA LEU A 131 -0.02 -8.39 -11.18
C LEU A 131 -0.42 -9.70 -11.86
N SER A 132 -1.74 -9.93 -12.04
CA SER A 132 -2.28 -11.21 -12.51
C SER A 132 -1.97 -11.48 -13.99
N VAL A 133 -1.94 -10.45 -14.83
CA VAL A 133 -1.62 -10.59 -16.26
C VAL A 133 -0.18 -11.03 -16.48
N PRO A 134 0.85 -10.30 -16.01
CA PRO A 134 2.23 -10.75 -16.18
C PRO A 134 2.56 -12.00 -15.34
N GLY A 135 1.95 -12.16 -14.17
CA GLY A 135 2.11 -13.34 -13.32
C GLY A 135 1.58 -14.61 -13.98
N GLY A 136 0.40 -14.54 -14.60
CA GLY A 136 -0.19 -15.64 -15.36
C GLY A 136 0.66 -16.06 -16.57
N ALA A 137 1.27 -15.10 -17.26
CA ALA A 137 2.16 -15.37 -18.38
C ALA A 137 3.47 -16.09 -17.95
N ALA A 138 4.02 -15.70 -16.81
CA ALA A 138 5.24 -16.30 -16.27
C ALA A 138 5.00 -17.67 -15.62
N GLN A 139 3.81 -17.92 -15.09
CA GLN A 139 3.49 -19.08 -14.25
C GLN A 139 3.86 -20.44 -14.84
N PRO A 140 3.70 -20.74 -16.15
CA PRO A 140 4.09 -22.03 -16.73
C PRO A 140 5.61 -22.35 -16.64
N PHE A 141 6.43 -21.36 -16.38
CA PHE A 141 7.90 -21.45 -16.31
C PHE A 141 8.42 -21.39 -14.87
N LEU A 142 7.51 -21.24 -13.90
CA LEU A 142 7.84 -21.10 -12.49
C LEU A 142 7.54 -22.40 -11.74
N PRO A 143 8.30 -22.74 -10.70
CA PRO A 143 7.96 -23.88 -9.86
C PRO A 143 6.59 -23.69 -9.19
N GLU A 144 5.86 -24.78 -9.05
CA GLU A 144 4.66 -24.76 -8.20
C GLU A 144 5.07 -24.45 -6.76
N PRO A 145 4.35 -23.55 -6.08
CA PRO A 145 4.63 -23.27 -4.68
C PRO A 145 4.43 -24.53 -3.85
N GLU A 146 5.37 -24.85 -2.96
CA GLU A 146 5.32 -26.03 -2.08
C GLU A 146 4.09 -26.08 -1.18
N ALA A 147 3.54 -24.91 -0.84
CA ALA A 147 2.28 -24.76 -0.12
C ALA A 147 1.57 -23.48 -0.57
N GLN A 148 0.23 -23.48 -0.49
CA GLN A 148 -0.51 -22.23 -0.63
C GLN A 148 -0.22 -21.35 0.58
N PRO A 149 0.29 -20.12 0.40
CA PRO A 149 0.54 -19.23 1.52
C PRO A 149 -0.79 -18.89 2.21
N ASP A 150 -0.75 -18.72 3.52
CA ASP A 150 -1.89 -18.19 4.26
C ASP A 150 -2.29 -16.83 3.66
N PRO A 151 -3.52 -16.67 3.15
CA PRO A 151 -3.97 -15.42 2.55
C PRO A 151 -4.00 -14.23 3.55
N ARG A 152 -3.99 -14.53 4.85
CA ARG A 152 -3.97 -13.54 5.95
C ARG A 152 -2.56 -13.28 6.50
N ALA A 153 -1.54 -13.99 6.00
CA ALA A 153 -0.15 -13.70 6.39
C ALA A 153 0.25 -12.26 6.04
N PRO A 154 1.06 -11.60 6.88
CA PRO A 154 1.53 -10.24 6.62
C PRO A 154 2.11 -10.08 5.21
N GLY A 155 1.55 -9.16 4.44
CA GLY A 155 1.95 -8.97 3.05
C GLY A 155 0.95 -8.13 2.25
N PRO A 156 1.25 -7.87 0.98
CA PRO A 156 0.45 -6.96 0.16
C PRO A 156 -1.03 -7.32 0.06
N PHE A 157 -1.38 -8.59 0.19
CA PHE A 157 -2.75 -9.09 0.01
C PHE A 157 -3.39 -9.64 1.28
N ALA A 158 -2.79 -9.39 2.47
CA ALA A 158 -3.32 -9.83 3.75
C ALA A 158 -4.75 -9.32 4.02
N PHE A 159 -5.10 -8.17 3.45
CA PHE A 159 -6.39 -7.50 3.60
C PHE A 159 -7.24 -7.54 2.32
N ALA A 160 -6.99 -8.52 1.45
CA ALA A 160 -7.75 -8.69 0.22
C ALA A 160 -9.22 -9.04 0.45
N ASP A 161 -9.52 -9.77 1.53
CA ASP A 161 -10.89 -10.09 1.96
C ASP A 161 -11.49 -8.95 2.79
N PRO A 162 -12.51 -8.22 2.29
CA PRO A 162 -13.13 -7.13 3.04
C PRO A 162 -13.83 -7.61 4.32
N ALA A 163 -14.28 -8.87 4.38
CA ALA A 163 -14.89 -9.41 5.59
C ALA A 163 -13.85 -9.57 6.72
N TYR A 164 -12.61 -9.90 6.38
CA TYR A 164 -11.52 -9.94 7.35
C TYR A 164 -11.13 -8.54 7.84
N VAL A 165 -11.12 -7.55 6.96
CA VAL A 165 -10.92 -6.14 7.35
C VAL A 165 -12.00 -5.68 8.30
N GLN A 166 -13.27 -6.00 7.99
CA GLN A 166 -14.41 -5.68 8.86
C GLN A 166 -14.25 -6.32 10.25
N GLU A 167 -13.89 -7.62 10.29
CA GLU A 167 -13.66 -8.36 11.54
C GLU A 167 -12.60 -7.70 12.43
N ILE A 168 -11.44 -7.32 11.83
CA ILE A 168 -10.35 -6.65 12.56
C ILE A 168 -10.82 -5.34 13.17
N LEU A 169 -11.51 -4.50 12.38
CA LEU A 169 -11.95 -3.18 12.84
C LEU A 169 -13.07 -3.26 13.88
N ASP A 170 -14.01 -4.20 13.73
CA ASP A 170 -15.06 -4.46 14.73
C ASP A 170 -14.45 -4.91 16.07
N GLN A 171 -13.51 -5.87 16.03
CA GLN A 171 -12.84 -6.37 17.23
C GLN A 171 -11.97 -5.30 17.92
N ALA A 172 -11.38 -4.40 17.14
CA ALA A 172 -10.66 -3.25 17.68
C ALA A 172 -11.59 -2.19 18.31
N GLY A 173 -12.91 -2.29 18.08
CA GLY A 173 -13.92 -1.39 18.64
C GLY A 173 -14.15 -0.13 17.83
N PHE A 174 -13.79 -0.09 16.56
CA PHE A 174 -14.17 0.98 15.64
C PHE A 174 -15.66 0.93 15.31
N THR A 175 -16.21 2.07 14.94
CA THR A 175 -17.63 2.24 14.59
C THR A 175 -17.79 2.84 13.20
N SER A 176 -18.98 2.79 12.62
CA SER A 176 -19.28 3.36 11.29
C SER A 176 -18.30 2.87 10.21
N ILE A 177 -17.95 1.60 10.26
CA ILE A 177 -16.99 1.01 9.33
C ILE A 177 -17.59 0.98 7.92
N ALA A 178 -16.83 1.51 6.95
CA ALA A 178 -17.15 1.43 5.53
C ALA A 178 -15.91 0.92 4.77
N ILE A 179 -16.11 -0.09 3.91
CA ILE A 179 -15.07 -0.65 3.05
C ILE A 179 -15.57 -0.56 1.62
N GLU A 180 -14.97 0.34 0.85
CA GLU A 180 -15.44 0.72 -0.48
C GLU A 180 -14.39 0.32 -1.53
N PRO A 181 -14.80 -0.26 -2.68
CA PRO A 181 -13.86 -0.57 -3.75
C PRO A 181 -13.38 0.72 -4.42
N CYS A 182 -12.10 0.74 -4.77
CA CYS A 182 -11.52 1.75 -5.63
C CYS A 182 -10.55 1.12 -6.62
N SER A 183 -10.32 1.78 -7.74
CA SER A 183 -9.39 1.32 -8.75
C SER A 183 -8.75 2.49 -9.48
N ALA A 184 -7.59 2.25 -10.07
CA ALA A 184 -6.94 3.18 -10.97
C ALA A 184 -6.10 2.43 -11.99
N ASP A 185 -5.95 3.01 -13.17
CA ASP A 185 -4.99 2.53 -14.15
C ASP A 185 -3.59 2.96 -13.73
N MET A 186 -2.67 2.01 -13.73
CA MET A 186 -1.29 2.17 -13.33
C MET A 186 -0.37 2.01 -14.54
N ARG A 187 0.49 2.99 -14.77
CA ARG A 187 1.47 2.95 -15.85
C ARG A 187 2.69 2.16 -15.42
N LEU A 188 2.78 0.92 -15.85
CA LEU A 188 3.91 0.02 -15.54
C LEU A 188 5.20 0.46 -16.25
N GLY A 189 5.09 1.02 -17.45
CA GLY A 189 6.21 1.50 -18.25
C GLY A 189 5.75 2.30 -19.45
N SER A 190 6.68 3.04 -20.08
CA SER A 190 6.46 3.71 -21.36
C SER A 190 6.39 2.73 -22.53
N ASP A 191 7.03 1.57 -22.34
CA ASP A 191 7.08 0.46 -23.28
C ASP A 191 7.14 -0.87 -22.53
N VAL A 192 7.19 -1.97 -23.28
CA VAL A 192 7.21 -3.34 -22.72
C VAL A 192 8.46 -3.56 -21.86
N GLU A 193 9.63 -3.12 -22.31
CA GLU A 193 10.89 -3.35 -21.59
C GLU A 193 10.93 -2.57 -20.26
N GLU A 194 10.41 -1.37 -20.25
CA GLU A 194 10.30 -0.60 -19.02
C GLU A 194 9.29 -1.23 -18.05
N ALA A 195 8.18 -1.77 -18.55
CA ALA A 195 7.20 -2.50 -17.74
C ALA A 195 7.80 -3.79 -17.15
N VAL A 196 8.51 -4.59 -17.94
CA VAL A 196 9.23 -5.79 -17.48
C VAL A 196 10.27 -5.40 -16.42
N ALA A 197 11.07 -4.37 -16.66
CA ALA A 197 12.05 -3.89 -15.70
C ALA A 197 11.41 -3.39 -14.39
N PHE A 198 10.21 -2.83 -14.45
CA PHE A 198 9.43 -2.47 -13.26
C PHE A 198 8.99 -3.71 -12.48
N LEU A 199 8.42 -4.71 -13.15
CA LEU A 199 7.95 -5.96 -12.54
C LEU A 199 9.08 -6.76 -11.87
N LEU A 200 10.29 -6.73 -12.47
CA LEU A 200 11.49 -7.36 -11.91
C LEU A 200 12.00 -6.67 -10.63
N ARG A 201 11.72 -5.39 -10.44
CA ARG A 201 12.14 -4.65 -9.24
C ARG A 201 11.08 -4.62 -8.16
N ASN A 202 9.82 -4.79 -8.55
CA ASN A 202 8.68 -4.58 -7.65
C ASN A 202 7.69 -5.74 -7.75
N GLY A 203 7.37 -6.34 -6.64
CA GLY A 203 6.35 -7.37 -6.58
C GLY A 203 6.90 -8.81 -6.43
N PRO A 204 6.02 -9.79 -6.31
CA PRO A 204 6.38 -11.17 -6.00
C PRO A 204 7.20 -11.86 -7.11
N MET A 205 7.01 -11.46 -8.38
CA MET A 205 7.71 -12.03 -9.53
C MET A 205 9.25 -11.94 -9.40
N SER A 206 9.75 -10.84 -8.82
CA SER A 206 11.20 -10.65 -8.65
C SER A 206 11.86 -11.73 -7.78
N ARG A 207 11.14 -12.18 -6.72
CA ARG A 207 11.64 -13.24 -5.82
C ARG A 207 11.62 -14.60 -6.51
N VAL A 208 10.48 -14.95 -7.11
CA VAL A 208 10.31 -16.27 -7.74
C VAL A 208 11.27 -16.43 -8.93
N LEU A 209 11.47 -15.39 -9.74
CA LEU A 209 12.43 -15.42 -10.86
C LEU A 209 13.91 -15.46 -10.41
N ALA A 210 14.20 -15.07 -9.16
CA ALA A 210 15.56 -15.22 -8.63
C ALA A 210 15.91 -16.66 -8.24
N GLU A 211 14.91 -17.52 -8.05
CA GLU A 211 15.05 -18.90 -7.58
C GLU A 211 15.10 -19.94 -8.73
N VAL A 212 14.77 -19.52 -9.97
CA VAL A 212 14.80 -20.39 -11.15
C VAL A 212 16.10 -20.21 -11.95
N ASP A 213 16.47 -21.24 -12.74
CA ASP A 213 17.61 -21.15 -13.64
C ASP A 213 17.42 -20.09 -14.73
N GLU A 214 18.53 -19.69 -15.36
CA GLU A 214 18.55 -18.60 -16.34
C GLU A 214 17.67 -18.89 -17.56
N ASP A 215 17.57 -20.14 -18.00
CA ASP A 215 16.80 -20.55 -19.18
C ASP A 215 15.29 -20.42 -18.92
N LEU A 216 14.81 -20.91 -17.77
CA LEU A 216 13.42 -20.76 -17.35
C LEU A 216 13.05 -19.29 -17.08
N ARG A 217 13.96 -18.54 -16.47
CA ARG A 217 13.80 -17.10 -16.25
C ARG A 217 13.61 -16.36 -17.57
N ASN A 218 14.44 -16.64 -18.58
CA ASN A 218 14.34 -16.00 -19.89
C ASN A 218 13.02 -16.33 -20.58
N LYS A 219 12.60 -17.61 -20.56
CA LYS A 219 11.30 -18.04 -21.10
C LYS A 219 10.12 -17.35 -20.40
N ALA A 220 10.16 -17.25 -19.07
CA ALA A 220 9.13 -16.53 -18.31
C ALA A 220 9.05 -15.05 -18.71
N LEU A 221 10.20 -14.39 -18.85
CA LEU A 221 10.28 -13.00 -19.26
C LEU A 221 9.81 -12.76 -20.70
N ASP A 222 10.13 -13.68 -21.62
CA ASP A 222 9.65 -13.61 -23.01
C ASP A 222 8.13 -13.77 -23.08
N ALA A 223 7.55 -14.70 -22.32
CA ALA A 223 6.09 -14.85 -22.24
C ALA A 223 5.40 -13.58 -21.66
N VAL A 224 6.04 -12.93 -20.66
CA VAL A 224 5.56 -11.64 -20.14
C VAL A 224 5.62 -10.56 -21.21
N ARG A 225 6.73 -10.45 -21.98
CA ARG A 225 6.85 -9.50 -23.10
C ARG A 225 5.78 -9.70 -24.16
N GLU A 226 5.59 -10.94 -24.58
CA GLU A 226 4.55 -11.30 -25.58
C GLU A 226 3.15 -10.94 -25.09
N THR A 227 2.87 -11.16 -23.81
CA THR A 227 1.57 -10.83 -23.20
C THR A 227 1.35 -9.32 -23.07
N LEU A 228 2.39 -8.54 -22.75
CA LEU A 228 2.29 -7.10 -22.60
C LEU A 228 2.32 -6.34 -23.93
N ALA A 229 2.95 -6.89 -24.98
CA ALA A 229 3.14 -6.20 -26.26
C ALA A 229 1.81 -5.70 -26.90
N PRO A 230 0.70 -6.48 -26.94
CA PRO A 230 -0.57 -6.00 -27.48
C PRO A 230 -1.26 -4.95 -26.61
N LEU A 231 -0.82 -4.73 -25.35
CA LEU A 231 -1.36 -3.75 -24.42
C LEU A 231 -0.63 -2.39 -24.52
N ALA A 232 0.37 -2.29 -25.38
CA ALA A 232 1.11 -1.05 -25.58
C ALA A 232 0.23 0.01 -26.26
N THR A 233 0.16 1.18 -25.65
CA THR A 233 -0.55 2.36 -26.16
C THR A 233 0.40 3.56 -26.26
N ALA A 234 -0.07 4.70 -26.78
CA ALA A 234 0.69 5.95 -26.75
C ALA A 234 1.02 6.43 -25.32
N GLU A 235 0.22 6.01 -24.34
CA GLU A 235 0.41 6.34 -22.93
C GLU A 235 1.37 5.36 -22.22
N GLY A 236 1.73 4.26 -22.88
CA GLY A 236 2.55 3.18 -22.34
C GLY A 236 1.75 1.91 -22.04
N ILE A 237 2.31 1.07 -21.18
CA ILE A 237 1.64 -0.16 -20.67
C ILE A 237 0.83 0.22 -19.44
N MET A 238 -0.50 0.24 -19.60
CA MET A 238 -1.45 0.57 -18.53
C MET A 238 -2.19 -0.69 -18.08
N LEU A 239 -2.15 -1.00 -16.80
CA LEU A 239 -2.93 -2.08 -16.19
C LEU A 239 -3.60 -1.59 -14.92
N SER A 240 -4.83 -2.01 -14.68
CA SER A 240 -5.57 -1.54 -13.51
C SER A 240 -5.10 -2.20 -12.22
N GLY A 241 -5.16 -1.43 -11.13
CA GLY A 241 -5.02 -1.88 -9.76
C GLY A 241 -6.33 -1.69 -9.00
N ALA A 242 -6.77 -2.72 -8.29
CA ALA A 242 -7.99 -2.73 -7.50
C ALA A 242 -7.67 -2.77 -6.01
N CYS A 243 -8.31 -1.89 -5.25
CA CYS A 243 -8.08 -1.68 -3.83
C CYS A 243 -9.39 -1.60 -3.04
N TRP A 244 -9.28 -1.75 -1.72
CA TRP A 244 -10.27 -1.32 -0.76
C TRP A 244 -9.82 -0.04 -0.09
N ILE A 245 -10.71 0.94 0.03
CA ILE A 245 -10.55 2.05 0.97
C ILE A 245 -11.45 1.75 2.16
N ALA A 246 -10.83 1.50 3.31
CA ALA A 246 -11.52 1.30 4.56
C ALA A 246 -11.49 2.59 5.39
N SER A 247 -12.64 2.96 5.94
CA SER A 247 -12.77 4.09 6.85
C SER A 247 -13.64 3.72 8.04
N ALA A 248 -13.34 4.29 9.21
CA ALA A 248 -14.08 4.04 10.43
C ALA A 248 -13.91 5.19 11.42
N ASN A 249 -14.83 5.31 12.39
CA ASN A 249 -14.75 6.26 13.50
C ASN A 249 -14.19 5.57 14.74
N GLN A 250 -13.52 6.33 15.58
CA GLN A 250 -12.98 5.84 16.86
C GLN A 250 -14.12 5.41 17.83
N GLY A 251 -15.28 6.04 17.74
CA GLY A 251 -16.44 5.77 18.59
C GLY A 251 -16.61 6.79 19.68
#